data_ea2ac42702fe7f227417190898e322e9
#
_entry.id   ea2ac42702fe7f227417190898e322e9
#
_cell.length_a   1.000
_cell.length_b   1.000
_cell.length_c   1.000
_cell.angle_alpha   90.00
_cell.angle_beta   90.00
_cell.angle_gamma   90.00
#
_symmetry.space_group_name_H-M   'P 1'
#
loop_
_entity.id
_entity.type
_entity.pdbx_description
1 polymer ?
#
loop_
_entity_poly.entity_id
_entity_poly.type
_entity_poly.pdbx_seq_one_letter_code
_entity_poly.pdbx_strand_id
1 'polypeptide(L)'
;MSDNTPTDPFENLPKPLRDMLRGTPFGTGGASGVTSTTPGSSSKSDDSEKNRHEEVLQRIRRFNLRPREIRDHLDRFVIQQREAKKVLSVAICDHYNHVRHCLENPGQRDQDYAKQNILLLGPTGVGKTYLMRCIARLIGVPFVRADATKFSETGYVGGDVEDLVRDLVKAADGDVDLAQYGIIYIDEIDKIAQSSGAAGGGRDVSGRGVQINLLKLMEETDVSLTGQNDIAAQMQAMLEMQRGGKPRKKSINTRHILFIVSGAFDKLGGTIKKRLLSNQIGFGASGGGGDAPDSDYLRHAQSRDIIDYGMEPEFVGRLPVRVACQSLTADDLE
;
A
#
# COMPACT_ATOMS: atom_id res chain seq x y z
N MET A 1 -23.45 29.15 30.77
CA MET A 1 -22.23 28.31 30.86
C MET A 1 -22.61 26.97 30.29
N SER A 2 -22.35 26.78 29.01
CA SER A 2 -22.67 25.55 28.30
C SER A 2 -21.36 24.73 28.20
N ASP A 3 -21.40 23.59 28.86
CA ASP A 3 -20.33 22.58 28.83
C ASP A 3 -20.18 22.02 27.39
N ASN A 4 -19.10 22.39 26.75
CA ASN A 4 -18.71 21.88 25.44
C ASN A 4 -17.64 20.81 25.66
N THR A 5 -18.05 19.63 26.11
CA THR A 5 -17.19 18.44 26.10
C THR A 5 -17.06 17.98 24.66
N PRO A 6 -15.82 17.78 24.14
CA PRO A 6 -15.64 17.25 22.80
C PRO A 6 -16.16 15.80 22.76
N THR A 7 -17.17 15.57 21.94
CA THR A 7 -17.73 14.24 21.67
C THR A 7 -16.65 13.35 21.06
N ASP A 8 -16.43 12.19 21.63
CA ASP A 8 -15.50 11.17 21.15
C ASP A 8 -15.88 10.77 19.71
N PRO A 9 -15.02 11.02 18.70
CA PRO A 9 -15.34 10.74 17.30
C PRO A 9 -15.61 9.25 17.00
N PHE A 10 -15.39 8.38 17.97
CA PHE A 10 -15.58 6.94 17.85
C PHE A 10 -16.82 6.39 18.53
N GLU A 11 -17.66 7.24 19.12
CA GLU A 11 -18.81 6.82 19.94
C GLU A 11 -19.88 6.05 19.14
N ASN A 12 -20.00 6.30 17.84
CA ASN A 12 -20.99 5.68 16.94
C ASN A 12 -20.47 4.47 16.16
N LEU A 13 -19.29 3.95 16.49
CA LEU A 13 -18.73 2.75 15.86
C LEU A 13 -19.28 1.47 16.51
N PRO A 14 -19.49 0.38 15.74
CA PRO A 14 -19.73 -0.94 16.29
C PRO A 14 -18.68 -1.31 17.33
N LYS A 15 -19.09 -1.97 18.43
CA LYS A 15 -18.19 -2.33 19.54
C LYS A 15 -16.82 -2.87 19.12
N PRO A 16 -16.72 -3.85 18.18
CA PRO A 16 -15.41 -4.39 17.79
C PRO A 16 -14.49 -3.34 17.13
N LEU A 17 -15.06 -2.37 16.42
CA LEU A 17 -14.30 -1.29 15.79
C LEU A 17 -13.87 -0.20 16.80
N ARG A 18 -14.71 0.07 17.79
CA ARG A 18 -14.42 1.03 18.86
C ARG A 18 -13.27 0.53 19.74
N ASP A 19 -13.32 -0.74 20.10
CA ASP A 19 -12.28 -1.37 20.94
C ASP A 19 -10.94 -1.46 20.18
N MET A 20 -11.00 -1.62 18.86
CA MET A 20 -9.84 -1.67 17.96
C MET A 20 -9.14 -0.29 17.84
N LEU A 21 -9.90 0.81 17.85
CA LEU A 21 -9.38 2.17 17.68
C LEU A 21 -8.91 2.84 18.98
N ARG A 22 -9.47 2.45 20.14
CA ARG A 22 -9.04 2.95 21.44
C ARG A 22 -7.67 2.43 21.90
N GLY A 23 -7.14 1.38 21.26
CA GLY A 23 -5.87 0.75 21.61
C GLY A 23 -4.65 1.31 20.88
N THR A 24 -4.73 2.39 20.09
CA THR A 24 -3.57 2.96 19.39
C THR A 24 -3.01 4.17 20.15
N PRO A 25 -1.82 4.07 20.75
CA PRO A 25 -1.14 5.25 21.28
C PRO A 25 -0.48 6.01 20.11
N PHE A 26 -1.14 7.06 19.61
CA PHE A 26 -0.50 8.05 18.74
C PHE A 26 -0.02 9.23 19.58
N GLY A 27 1.28 9.28 19.81
CA GLY A 27 1.97 10.43 20.38
C GLY A 27 2.16 11.51 19.29
N THR A 28 1.58 12.69 19.53
CA THR A 28 1.87 13.92 18.80
C THR A 28 3.29 14.37 19.15
N GLY A 29 4.14 14.56 18.13
CA GLY A 29 5.48 15.11 18.28
C GLY A 29 5.46 16.57 18.75
N GLY A 30 6.19 16.84 19.82
CA GLY A 30 6.57 18.16 20.28
C GLY A 30 8.01 18.13 20.71
N ALA A 31 8.78 19.07 20.23
CA ALA A 31 10.24 19.18 20.36
C ALA A 31 10.71 19.61 21.76
N SER A 32 11.99 19.29 22.02
CA SER A 32 12.94 19.91 22.95
C SER A 32 13.04 19.40 24.38
N GLY A 33 14.23 18.93 24.73
CA GLY A 33 14.71 18.79 26.10
C GLY A 33 15.84 17.77 26.23
N VAL A 34 17.09 18.22 26.02
CA VAL A 34 18.30 17.44 26.36
C VAL A 34 18.48 17.42 27.85
N THR A 35 18.39 16.26 28.47
CA THR A 35 18.99 16.02 29.80
C THR A 35 19.57 14.60 29.87
N SER A 36 20.84 14.56 30.17
CA SER A 36 21.65 13.38 30.44
C SER A 36 21.13 12.63 31.65
N THR A 37 20.88 11.31 31.52
CA THR A 37 20.86 10.41 32.70
C THR A 37 21.13 8.94 32.32
N THR A 38 22.16 8.40 32.86
CA THR A 38 22.51 7.05 33.41
C THR A 38 21.91 5.79 32.73
N PRO A 39 22.71 4.73 32.50
CA PRO A 39 22.31 3.48 31.84
C PRO A 39 21.55 2.55 32.80
N GLY A 40 20.25 2.36 32.52
CA GLY A 40 19.40 1.48 33.32
C GLY A 40 17.99 1.29 32.80
N SER A 41 17.77 1.06 31.48
CA SER A 41 16.40 0.89 30.97
C SER A 41 16.25 -0.07 29.80
N SER A 42 17.13 -1.06 29.61
CA SER A 42 17.02 -1.99 28.48
C SER A 42 15.91 -3.05 28.59
N SER A 43 15.37 -3.29 29.77
CA SER A 43 14.33 -4.31 29.98
C SER A 43 12.89 -3.81 29.69
N LYS A 44 12.64 -2.52 29.88
CA LYS A 44 11.28 -1.96 29.66
C LYS A 44 10.92 -1.73 28.18
N SER A 45 11.89 -1.53 27.30
CA SER A 45 11.67 -1.39 25.87
C SER A 45 11.34 -2.73 25.21
N ASP A 46 12.05 -3.80 25.56
CA ASP A 46 11.83 -5.15 25.02
C ASP A 46 10.44 -5.72 25.35
N ASP A 47 9.95 -5.44 26.56
CA ASP A 47 8.61 -5.90 26.97
C ASP A 47 7.49 -5.12 26.28
N SER A 48 7.68 -3.83 26.00
CA SER A 48 6.71 -3.01 25.27
C SER A 48 6.65 -3.36 23.78
N GLU A 49 7.77 -3.69 23.16
CA GLU A 49 7.84 -4.13 21.77
C GLU A 49 7.20 -5.51 21.59
N LYS A 50 7.47 -6.47 22.47
CA LYS A 50 6.82 -7.78 22.45
C LYS A 50 5.31 -7.70 22.64
N ASN A 51 4.85 -6.84 23.54
CA ASN A 51 3.43 -6.64 23.76
C ASN A 51 2.75 -6.06 22.51
N ARG A 52 3.38 -5.09 21.83
CA ARG A 52 2.87 -4.51 20.60
C ARG A 52 2.79 -5.54 19.45
N HIS A 53 3.84 -6.35 19.29
CA HIS A 53 3.87 -7.45 18.32
C HIS A 53 2.70 -8.41 18.54
N GLU A 54 2.54 -8.90 19.77
CA GLU A 54 1.46 -9.82 20.13
C GLU A 54 0.09 -9.21 19.89
N GLU A 55 -0.11 -7.94 20.24
CA GLU A 55 -1.36 -7.21 20.02
C GLU A 55 -1.74 -7.13 18.54
N VAL A 56 -0.81 -6.84 17.64
CA VAL A 56 -1.11 -6.74 16.21
C VAL A 56 -1.34 -8.11 15.60
N LEU A 57 -0.58 -9.13 15.96
CA LEU A 57 -0.83 -10.50 15.53
C LEU A 57 -2.19 -10.99 16.04
N GLN A 58 -2.57 -10.67 17.27
CA GLN A 58 -3.90 -10.98 17.78
C GLN A 58 -5.00 -10.24 17.03
N ARG A 59 -4.80 -8.99 16.60
CA ARG A 59 -5.75 -8.27 15.75
C ARG A 59 -5.92 -8.95 14.40
N ILE A 60 -4.83 -9.37 13.76
CA ILE A 60 -4.90 -10.09 12.48
C ILE A 60 -5.61 -11.44 12.67
N ARG A 61 -5.28 -12.21 13.70
CA ARG A 61 -5.97 -13.48 14.03
C ARG A 61 -7.46 -13.29 14.34
N ARG A 62 -7.83 -12.15 14.93
CA ARG A 62 -9.23 -11.79 15.23
C ARG A 62 -9.88 -10.97 14.11
N PHE A 63 -9.19 -10.82 12.98
CA PHE A 63 -9.75 -10.08 11.86
C PHE A 63 -11.06 -10.74 11.38
N ASN A 64 -12.15 -10.01 11.53
CA ASN A 64 -13.48 -10.45 11.12
C ASN A 64 -14.30 -9.31 10.50
N LEU A 65 -13.61 -8.24 10.09
CA LEU A 65 -14.28 -7.12 9.45
C LEU A 65 -14.90 -7.56 8.13
N ARG A 66 -16.15 -7.14 7.95
CA ARG A 66 -16.86 -7.35 6.69
C ARG A 66 -16.54 -6.20 5.73
N PRO A 67 -16.58 -6.41 4.41
CA PRO A 67 -16.35 -5.34 3.44
C PRO A 67 -17.23 -4.12 3.66
N ARG A 68 -18.48 -4.32 4.11
CA ARG A 68 -19.41 -3.25 4.44
C ARG A 68 -18.91 -2.37 5.59
N GLU A 69 -18.36 -2.97 6.63
CA GLU A 69 -17.85 -2.23 7.80
C GLU A 69 -16.63 -1.37 7.45
N ILE A 70 -15.72 -1.91 6.61
CA ILE A 70 -14.58 -1.14 6.09
C ILE A 70 -15.09 0.03 5.24
N ARG A 71 -16.03 -0.21 4.31
CA ARG A 71 -16.62 0.83 3.48
C ARG A 71 -17.28 1.92 4.32
N ASP A 72 -18.12 1.54 5.28
CA ASP A 72 -18.85 2.48 6.15
C ASP A 72 -17.89 3.31 7.03
N HIS A 73 -16.74 2.73 7.41
CA HIS A 73 -15.65 3.47 8.05
C HIS A 73 -15.03 4.49 7.08
N LEU A 74 -14.70 4.07 5.86
CA LEU A 74 -14.10 4.95 4.85
C LEU A 74 -15.05 6.09 4.44
N ASP A 75 -16.35 5.87 4.44
CA ASP A 75 -17.36 6.86 4.11
C ASP A 75 -17.38 8.05 5.07
N ARG A 76 -16.82 7.90 6.28
CA ARG A 76 -16.68 8.98 7.27
C ARG A 76 -15.53 9.93 6.98
N PHE A 77 -14.51 9.47 6.26
CA PHE A 77 -13.25 10.18 6.09
C PHE A 77 -12.96 10.59 4.66
N VAL A 78 -13.51 9.88 3.69
CA VAL A 78 -13.25 10.08 2.28
C VAL A 78 -14.54 10.44 1.56
N ILE A 79 -14.54 11.57 0.91
CA ILE A 79 -15.66 12.06 0.10
C ILE A 79 -15.71 11.26 -1.19
N GLN A 80 -16.89 11.01 -1.73
CA GLN A 80 -17.11 10.30 -2.99
C GLN A 80 -16.41 8.90 -3.03
N GLN A 81 -15.83 8.53 -4.12
CA GLN A 81 -15.04 7.31 -4.36
C GLN A 81 -15.78 5.99 -4.03
N ARG A 82 -17.09 5.94 -4.29
CA ARG A 82 -17.96 4.81 -3.87
C ARG A 82 -17.47 3.47 -4.39
N GLU A 83 -17.11 3.38 -5.69
CA GLU A 83 -16.62 2.13 -6.28
C GLU A 83 -15.23 1.77 -5.76
N ALA A 84 -14.33 2.75 -5.61
CA ALA A 84 -13.00 2.51 -5.04
C ALA A 84 -13.11 1.97 -3.61
N LYS A 85 -13.91 2.58 -2.75
CA LYS A 85 -14.15 2.10 -1.38
C LYS A 85 -14.71 0.69 -1.35
N LYS A 86 -15.67 0.36 -2.23
CA LYS A 86 -16.27 -0.97 -2.33
C LYS A 86 -15.24 -2.03 -2.74
N VAL A 87 -14.52 -1.80 -3.83
CA VAL A 87 -13.51 -2.74 -4.35
C VAL A 87 -12.39 -2.94 -3.35
N LEU A 88 -11.86 -1.84 -2.79
CA LEU A 88 -10.81 -1.89 -1.76
C LEU A 88 -11.25 -2.63 -0.52
N SER A 89 -12.47 -2.38 -0.05
CA SER A 89 -13.01 -3.08 1.13
C SER A 89 -13.07 -4.59 0.92
N VAL A 90 -13.44 -5.06 -0.27
CA VAL A 90 -13.47 -6.49 -0.60
C VAL A 90 -12.05 -7.04 -0.67
N ALA A 91 -11.15 -6.40 -1.43
CA ALA A 91 -9.78 -6.88 -1.60
C ALA A 91 -9.00 -6.94 -0.28
N ILE A 92 -9.17 -5.94 0.58
CA ILE A 92 -8.57 -5.91 1.91
C ILE A 92 -9.13 -7.03 2.81
N CYS A 93 -10.45 -7.23 2.81
CA CYS A 93 -11.05 -8.34 3.57
C CYS A 93 -10.53 -9.69 3.09
N ASP A 94 -10.45 -9.90 1.79
CA ASP A 94 -9.95 -11.14 1.20
C ASP A 94 -8.50 -11.39 1.62
N HIS A 95 -7.63 -10.39 1.45
CA HIS A 95 -6.22 -10.47 1.83
C HIS A 95 -6.04 -10.84 3.31
N TYR A 96 -6.65 -10.10 4.25
CA TYR A 96 -6.43 -10.34 5.68
C TYR A 96 -7.17 -11.58 6.21
N ASN A 97 -8.26 -12.02 5.59
CA ASN A 97 -8.85 -13.33 5.87
C ASN A 97 -7.93 -14.47 5.44
N HIS A 98 -7.28 -14.34 4.27
CA HIS A 98 -6.26 -15.30 3.84
C HIS A 98 -5.06 -15.31 4.80
N VAL A 99 -4.52 -14.15 5.18
CA VAL A 99 -3.43 -14.07 6.16
C VAL A 99 -3.82 -14.73 7.48
N ARG A 100 -5.03 -14.46 7.99
CA ARG A 100 -5.55 -15.11 9.20
C ARG A 100 -5.57 -16.62 9.05
N HIS A 101 -6.10 -17.14 7.94
CA HIS A 101 -6.16 -18.58 7.67
C HIS A 101 -4.77 -19.21 7.66
N CYS A 102 -3.78 -18.56 7.06
CA CYS A 102 -2.38 -19.01 7.08
C CYS A 102 -1.77 -19.02 8.48
N LEU A 103 -2.12 -18.05 9.32
CA LEU A 103 -1.66 -17.97 10.72
C LEU A 103 -2.30 -19.05 11.62
N GLU A 104 -3.55 -19.39 11.35
CA GLU A 104 -4.27 -20.46 12.07
C GLU A 104 -3.83 -21.86 11.64
N ASN A 105 -3.36 -22.00 10.39
CA ASN A 105 -2.99 -23.28 9.78
C ASN A 105 -1.56 -23.27 9.18
N PRO A 106 -0.51 -23.17 10.00
CA PRO A 106 0.87 -22.94 9.52
C PRO A 106 1.44 -24.07 8.64
N GLY A 107 0.77 -25.22 8.55
CA GLY A 107 1.17 -26.36 7.70
C GLY A 107 0.44 -26.45 6.35
N GLN A 108 -0.64 -25.71 6.17
CA GLN A 108 -1.37 -25.66 4.90
C GLN A 108 -0.87 -24.46 4.09
N ARG A 109 -0.02 -24.74 3.08
CA ARG A 109 0.24 -23.76 2.03
C ARG A 109 -0.99 -23.74 1.13
N ASP A 110 -1.68 -22.62 1.12
CA ASP A 110 -2.76 -22.34 0.18
C ASP A 110 -2.12 -22.12 -1.19
N GLN A 111 -1.99 -23.21 -1.97
CA GLN A 111 -1.25 -23.19 -3.23
C GLN A 111 -1.98 -22.39 -4.31
N ASP A 112 -3.27 -22.16 -4.12
CA ASP A 112 -4.15 -21.53 -5.12
C ASP A 112 -4.45 -20.05 -4.85
N TYR A 113 -3.89 -19.47 -3.77
CA TYR A 113 -4.14 -18.06 -3.46
C TYR A 113 -3.24 -17.14 -4.27
N ALA A 114 -3.84 -16.33 -5.13
CA ALA A 114 -3.19 -15.22 -5.81
C ALA A 114 -3.32 -13.93 -4.99
N LYS A 115 -2.18 -13.34 -4.60
CA LYS A 115 -2.15 -12.09 -3.82
C LYS A 115 -2.91 -10.98 -4.56
N GLN A 116 -3.85 -10.34 -3.88
CA GLN A 116 -4.74 -9.32 -4.42
C GLN A 116 -4.07 -7.93 -4.44
N ASN A 117 -2.93 -7.81 -5.13
CA ASN A 117 -2.31 -6.49 -5.30
C ASN A 117 -3.25 -5.56 -6.10
N ILE A 118 -3.23 -4.28 -5.77
CA ILE A 118 -4.25 -3.33 -6.20
C ILE A 118 -3.64 -2.23 -7.05
N LEU A 119 -4.30 -1.89 -8.16
CA LEU A 119 -4.01 -0.70 -8.97
C LEU A 119 -5.13 0.32 -8.84
N LEU A 120 -4.78 1.52 -8.36
CA LEU A 120 -5.67 2.67 -8.29
C LEU A 120 -5.37 3.62 -9.45
N LEU A 121 -6.35 3.81 -10.32
CA LEU A 121 -6.31 4.75 -11.43
C LEU A 121 -7.06 6.03 -11.03
N GLY A 122 -6.62 7.18 -11.46
CA GLY A 122 -7.41 8.40 -11.32
C GLY A 122 -6.59 9.65 -11.06
N PRO A 123 -7.18 10.84 -11.25
CA PRO A 123 -6.49 12.12 -11.21
C PRO A 123 -5.72 12.36 -9.90
N THR A 124 -4.77 13.27 -9.95
CA THR A 124 -4.08 13.75 -8.75
C THR A 124 -5.06 14.54 -7.87
N GLY A 125 -4.91 14.45 -6.54
CA GLY A 125 -5.71 15.24 -5.60
C GLY A 125 -7.06 14.63 -5.19
N VAL A 126 -7.51 13.51 -5.79
CA VAL A 126 -8.81 12.87 -5.46
C VAL A 126 -8.79 12.02 -4.17
N GLY A 127 -7.72 12.07 -3.38
CA GLY A 127 -7.65 11.41 -2.09
C GLY A 127 -7.15 9.96 -2.10
N LYS A 128 -6.53 9.45 -3.19
CA LYS A 128 -6.01 8.08 -3.27
C LYS A 128 -5.10 7.71 -2.08
N THR A 129 -4.08 8.52 -1.82
CA THR A 129 -3.14 8.30 -0.71
C THR A 129 -3.82 8.37 0.65
N TYR A 130 -4.78 9.29 0.82
CA TYR A 130 -5.52 9.44 2.07
C TYR A 130 -6.41 8.22 2.34
N LEU A 131 -7.07 7.71 1.32
CA LEU A 131 -7.88 6.50 1.36
C LEU A 131 -7.06 5.30 1.85
N MET A 132 -5.83 5.12 1.31
CA MET A 132 -4.92 4.04 1.74
C MET A 132 -4.48 4.18 3.18
N ARG A 133 -4.18 5.41 3.62
CA ARG A 133 -3.81 5.68 5.01
C ARG A 133 -4.96 5.38 5.97
N CYS A 134 -6.20 5.69 5.60
CA CYS A 134 -7.38 5.35 6.41
C CYS A 134 -7.54 3.83 6.56
N ILE A 135 -7.32 3.06 5.47
CA ILE A 135 -7.36 1.60 5.50
C ILE A 135 -6.28 1.02 6.43
N ALA A 136 -5.02 1.46 6.25
CA ALA A 136 -3.91 0.95 7.05
C ALA A 136 -4.12 1.23 8.55
N ARG A 137 -4.65 2.40 8.90
CA ARG A 137 -5.01 2.75 10.29
C ARG A 137 -6.14 1.89 10.84
N LEU A 138 -7.17 1.63 10.03
CA LEU A 138 -8.29 0.79 10.43
C LEU A 138 -7.83 -0.62 10.79
N ILE A 139 -6.95 -1.20 9.98
CA ILE A 139 -6.44 -2.56 10.19
C ILE A 139 -5.38 -2.58 11.30
N GLY A 140 -4.62 -1.48 11.44
CA GLY A 140 -3.57 -1.33 12.45
C GLY A 140 -2.28 -2.05 12.09
N VAL A 141 -1.96 -2.14 10.80
CA VAL A 141 -0.73 -2.77 10.28
C VAL A 141 0.31 -1.71 9.86
N PRO A 142 1.60 -2.08 9.79
CA PRO A 142 2.63 -1.19 9.26
C PRO A 142 2.29 -0.71 7.85
N PHE A 143 2.58 0.57 7.58
CA PHE A 143 2.25 1.20 6.32
C PHE A 143 3.42 2.07 5.83
N VAL A 144 3.86 1.82 4.61
CA VAL A 144 4.86 2.63 3.92
C VAL A 144 4.26 3.23 2.66
N ARG A 145 4.58 4.51 2.43
CA ARG A 145 4.30 5.21 1.19
C ARG A 145 5.60 5.53 0.47
N ALA A 146 5.66 5.21 -0.80
CA ALA A 146 6.75 5.62 -1.68
C ALA A 146 6.20 6.23 -2.98
N ASP A 147 7.11 6.84 -3.72
CA ASP A 147 6.90 7.41 -5.03
C ASP A 147 7.74 6.61 -6.02
N ALA A 148 7.11 6.09 -7.09
CA ALA A 148 7.79 5.24 -8.07
C ALA A 148 8.95 5.95 -8.78
N THR A 149 8.92 7.29 -8.90
CA THR A 149 9.95 8.08 -9.57
C THR A 149 11.27 8.15 -8.79
N LYS A 150 11.28 7.75 -7.52
CA LYS A 150 12.48 7.74 -6.67
C LYS A 150 13.37 6.52 -6.90
N PHE A 151 12.88 5.50 -7.59
CA PHE A 151 13.61 4.26 -7.82
C PHE A 151 14.36 4.29 -9.15
N SER A 152 15.50 3.60 -9.18
CA SER A 152 16.26 3.34 -10.39
C SER A 152 16.54 1.84 -10.55
N GLU A 153 16.80 1.40 -11.78
CA GLU A 153 17.05 0.00 -12.10
C GLU A 153 18.26 -0.57 -11.32
N THR A 154 19.28 0.24 -11.12
CA THR A 154 20.58 -0.20 -10.56
C THR A 154 20.78 0.22 -9.10
N GLY A 155 19.87 1.01 -8.51
CA GLY A 155 20.05 1.58 -7.17
C GLY A 155 21.22 2.58 -7.04
N TYR A 156 21.97 2.80 -8.12
CA TYR A 156 23.19 3.64 -8.10
C TYR A 156 22.87 5.15 -8.17
N VAL A 157 21.79 5.50 -8.87
CA VAL A 157 21.26 6.88 -8.96
C VAL A 157 19.78 6.85 -8.63
N GLY A 158 19.45 6.64 -7.37
CA GLY A 158 18.07 6.47 -6.89
C GLY A 158 18.00 5.39 -5.81
N GLY A 159 16.86 5.25 -5.14
CA GLY A 159 16.63 4.21 -4.14
C GLY A 159 16.52 2.82 -4.79
N ASP A 160 16.91 1.80 -4.04
CA ASP A 160 16.63 0.42 -4.40
C ASP A 160 15.15 0.11 -4.07
N VAL A 161 14.50 -0.65 -4.92
CA VAL A 161 13.09 -1.07 -4.69
C VAL A 161 12.96 -1.92 -3.42
N GLU A 162 14.00 -2.67 -3.05
CA GLU A 162 14.04 -3.41 -1.79
C GLU A 162 14.00 -2.51 -0.54
N ASP A 163 14.38 -1.24 -0.66
CA ASP A 163 14.31 -0.28 0.45
C ASP A 163 12.87 -0.08 0.93
N LEU A 164 11.86 -0.30 0.06
CA LEU A 164 10.44 -0.32 0.45
C LEU A 164 10.16 -1.31 1.58
N VAL A 165 10.74 -2.49 1.46
CA VAL A 165 10.55 -3.56 2.44
C VAL A 165 11.35 -3.27 3.71
N ARG A 166 12.57 -2.72 3.56
CA ARG A 166 13.39 -2.27 4.71
C ARG A 166 12.71 -1.13 5.46
N ASP A 167 12.09 -0.19 4.75
CA ASP A 167 11.32 0.90 5.35
C ASP A 167 10.03 0.39 6.03
N LEU A 168 9.40 -0.67 5.50
CA LEU A 168 8.27 -1.31 6.15
C LEU A 168 8.68 -1.95 7.50
N VAL A 169 9.87 -2.56 7.57
CA VAL A 169 10.42 -3.08 8.83
C VAL A 169 10.71 -1.93 9.80
N LYS A 170 11.24 -0.79 9.33
CA LYS A 170 11.39 0.41 10.19
C LYS A 170 10.05 0.94 10.69
N ALA A 171 9.01 0.96 9.82
CA ALA A 171 7.66 1.36 10.21
C ALA A 171 6.99 0.41 11.21
N ALA A 172 7.50 -0.83 11.30
CA ALA A 172 7.15 -1.82 12.31
C ALA A 172 8.07 -1.78 13.54
N ASP A 173 8.81 -0.69 13.76
CA ASP A 173 9.77 -0.51 14.85
C ASP A 173 10.86 -1.63 14.90
N GLY A 174 11.22 -2.18 13.73
CA GLY A 174 12.21 -3.26 13.59
C GLY A 174 11.64 -4.67 13.72
N ASP A 175 10.33 -4.80 13.95
CA ASP A 175 9.65 -6.08 14.04
C ASP A 175 9.41 -6.67 12.65
N VAL A 176 10.28 -7.63 12.27
CA VAL A 176 10.25 -8.28 10.96
C VAL A 176 8.99 -9.14 10.79
N ASP A 177 8.53 -9.79 11.86
CA ASP A 177 7.34 -10.65 11.80
C ASP A 177 6.06 -9.84 11.60
N LEU A 178 6.00 -8.66 12.22
CA LEU A 178 4.90 -7.74 12.03
C LEU A 178 4.93 -7.09 10.65
N ALA A 179 6.11 -6.70 10.16
CA ALA A 179 6.28 -6.09 8.85
C ALA A 179 5.77 -6.97 7.71
N GLN A 180 5.84 -8.31 7.82
CA GLN A 180 5.32 -9.23 6.81
C GLN A 180 3.83 -9.07 6.51
N TYR A 181 3.06 -8.46 7.41
CA TYR A 181 1.61 -8.24 7.24
C TYR A 181 1.26 -6.79 6.92
N GLY A 182 2.27 -5.98 6.58
CA GLY A 182 2.11 -4.59 6.27
C GLY A 182 1.57 -4.30 4.87
N ILE A 183 1.37 -3.01 4.61
CA ILE A 183 0.93 -2.48 3.32
C ILE A 183 2.01 -1.57 2.76
N ILE A 184 2.42 -1.80 1.52
CA ILE A 184 3.28 -0.91 0.74
C ILE A 184 2.42 -0.22 -0.32
N TYR A 185 2.36 1.11 -0.23
CA TYR A 185 1.67 1.96 -1.19
C TYR A 185 2.68 2.72 -2.06
N ILE A 186 2.60 2.53 -3.37
CA ILE A 186 3.48 3.17 -4.34
C ILE A 186 2.65 4.12 -5.21
N ASP A 187 2.97 5.40 -5.13
CA ASP A 187 2.32 6.46 -5.90
C ASP A 187 3.07 6.72 -7.21
N GLU A 188 2.42 7.38 -8.16
CA GLU A 188 2.99 7.81 -9.44
C GLU A 188 3.56 6.68 -10.31
N ILE A 189 2.94 5.49 -10.26
CA ILE A 189 3.40 4.31 -11.01
C ILE A 189 3.37 4.52 -12.53
N ASP A 190 2.48 5.39 -13.02
CA ASP A 190 2.38 5.76 -14.43
C ASP A 190 3.61 6.51 -14.96
N LYS A 191 4.44 7.08 -14.09
CA LYS A 191 5.66 7.80 -14.48
C LYS A 191 6.82 6.88 -14.85
N ILE A 192 6.77 5.60 -14.43
CA ILE A 192 7.75 4.59 -14.84
C ILE A 192 7.27 3.76 -16.04
N ALA A 193 6.15 4.13 -16.67
CA ALA A 193 5.72 3.55 -17.93
C ALA A 193 6.70 3.93 -19.05
N GLN A 194 6.97 2.98 -19.94
CA GLN A 194 7.83 3.24 -21.11
C GLN A 194 7.14 4.20 -22.07
N SER A 195 7.85 5.24 -22.49
CA SER A 195 7.34 6.11 -23.55
C SER A 195 7.46 5.39 -24.91
N SER A 196 6.34 5.00 -25.48
CA SER A 196 6.25 4.34 -26.81
C SER A 196 6.66 5.23 -28.01
N GLY A 197 7.32 6.38 -27.79
CA GLY A 197 7.54 7.40 -28.79
C GLY A 197 8.98 7.93 -28.98
N ALA A 198 9.97 7.42 -28.29
CA ALA A 198 11.35 7.85 -28.55
C ALA A 198 11.95 7.13 -29.76
N ALA A 199 11.64 7.66 -30.97
CA ALA A 199 12.35 7.32 -32.22
C ALA A 199 13.81 7.83 -32.25
N GLY A 200 14.42 8.02 -31.12
CA GLY A 200 15.81 8.38 -30.92
C GLY A 200 16.49 7.37 -30.02
N GLY A 201 17.15 6.39 -30.60
CA GLY A 201 18.19 5.45 -30.17
C GLY A 201 18.56 5.19 -28.71
N GLY A 202 17.88 5.73 -27.72
CA GLY A 202 18.05 5.42 -26.30
C GLY A 202 16.81 4.71 -25.79
N ARG A 203 16.88 3.40 -25.62
CA ARG A 203 15.88 2.66 -24.82
C ARG A 203 15.85 3.29 -23.45
N ASP A 204 14.67 3.77 -23.04
CA ASP A 204 14.43 4.19 -21.65
C ASP A 204 14.42 2.92 -20.77
N VAL A 205 15.61 2.49 -20.40
CA VAL A 205 15.85 1.23 -19.70
C VAL A 205 15.44 1.36 -18.23
N SER A 206 15.42 2.60 -17.71
CA SER A 206 15.28 2.84 -16.26
C SER A 206 13.88 2.49 -15.74
N GLY A 207 12.82 2.88 -16.42
CA GLY A 207 11.45 2.60 -15.97
C GLY A 207 11.09 1.12 -16.03
N ARG A 208 11.58 0.41 -17.06
CA ARG A 208 11.37 -1.04 -17.19
C ARG A 208 12.05 -1.82 -16.08
N GLY A 209 13.29 -1.50 -15.75
CA GLY A 209 14.03 -2.17 -14.69
C GLY A 209 13.37 -2.01 -13.34
N VAL A 210 12.81 -0.81 -13.04
CA VAL A 210 12.04 -0.58 -11.83
C VAL A 210 10.79 -1.45 -11.79
N GLN A 211 10.03 -1.57 -12.91
CA GLN A 211 8.86 -2.42 -12.98
C GLN A 211 9.21 -3.90 -12.73
N ILE A 212 10.31 -4.39 -13.29
CA ILE A 212 10.79 -5.77 -13.09
C ILE A 212 11.20 -6.01 -11.63
N ASN A 213 11.87 -5.06 -10.99
CA ASN A 213 12.25 -5.19 -9.59
C ASN A 213 11.04 -5.11 -8.65
N LEU A 214 10.07 -4.23 -8.92
CA LEU A 214 8.79 -4.22 -8.21
C LEU A 214 8.04 -5.53 -8.37
N LEU A 215 8.03 -6.11 -9.58
CA LEU A 215 7.38 -7.39 -9.86
C LEU A 215 7.93 -8.49 -8.95
N LYS A 216 9.26 -8.58 -8.79
CA LYS A 216 9.89 -9.56 -7.88
C LYS A 216 9.39 -9.41 -6.44
N LEU A 217 9.24 -8.17 -5.94
CA LEU A 217 8.73 -7.92 -4.59
C LEU A 217 7.24 -8.24 -4.47
N MET A 218 6.46 -8.02 -5.53
CA MET A 218 5.02 -8.31 -5.55
C MET A 218 4.73 -9.81 -5.60
N GLU A 219 5.67 -10.60 -6.04
CA GLU A 219 5.68 -12.06 -5.92
C GLU A 219 6.14 -12.49 -4.52
N GLU A 220 6.32 -13.77 -4.28
CA GLU A 220 6.91 -14.27 -3.04
C GLU A 220 8.43 -14.26 -3.16
N THR A 221 9.11 -13.42 -2.38
CA THR A 221 10.57 -13.35 -2.34
C THR A 221 11.07 -13.02 -0.93
N ASP A 222 12.29 -13.46 -0.65
CA ASP A 222 13.00 -13.14 0.60
C ASP A 222 13.94 -11.96 0.35
N VAL A 223 13.66 -10.84 1.02
CA VAL A 223 14.46 -9.61 0.94
C VAL A 223 15.44 -9.55 2.10
N SER A 224 16.72 -9.32 1.80
CA SER A 224 17.75 -9.12 2.81
C SER A 224 17.57 -7.77 3.51
N LEU A 225 17.59 -7.80 4.84
CA LEU A 225 17.47 -6.60 5.68
C LEU A 225 18.81 -5.89 5.91
N THR A 226 19.92 -6.60 5.68
CA THR A 226 21.27 -5.99 5.73
C THR A 226 21.60 -5.46 4.34
N GLY A 227 21.72 -4.13 4.21
CA GLY A 227 22.23 -3.51 2.99
C GLY A 227 23.64 -4.05 2.67
N GLN A 228 23.91 -4.25 1.37
CA GLN A 228 25.23 -4.78 0.93
C GLN A 228 26.43 -3.94 1.39
N ASN A 229 26.21 -2.67 1.72
CA ASN A 229 27.25 -1.71 2.13
C ASN A 229 27.20 -1.34 3.62
N ASP A 230 26.38 -2.00 4.43
CA ASP A 230 26.23 -1.60 5.85
C ASP A 230 27.20 -2.39 6.75
N ILE A 231 28.49 -2.01 6.67
CA ILE A 231 29.58 -2.56 7.50
C ILE A 231 29.28 -2.35 8.98
N ALA A 232 28.61 -1.24 9.33
CA ALA A 232 28.24 -0.93 10.70
C ALA A 232 27.18 -1.92 11.23
N ALA A 233 26.17 -2.27 10.45
CA ALA A 233 25.15 -3.26 10.81
C ALA A 233 25.75 -4.67 10.92
N GLN A 234 26.72 -5.02 10.06
CA GLN A 234 27.44 -6.30 10.15
C GLN A 234 28.28 -6.39 11.43
N MET A 235 28.96 -5.30 11.78
CA MET A 235 29.77 -5.24 13.00
C MET A 235 28.92 -5.27 14.27
N GLN A 236 27.77 -4.61 14.25
CA GLN A 236 26.80 -4.61 15.35
C GLN A 236 26.16 -6.00 15.53
N ALA A 237 25.79 -6.70 14.45
CA ALA A 237 25.28 -8.07 14.50
C ALA A 237 26.33 -9.06 15.07
N MET A 238 27.62 -8.85 14.78
CA MET A 238 28.71 -9.66 15.30
C MET A 238 28.92 -9.41 16.82
N LEU A 239 28.78 -8.17 17.28
CA LEU A 239 28.84 -7.81 18.71
C LEU A 239 27.62 -8.33 19.48
N GLU A 240 26.43 -8.30 18.91
CA GLU A 240 25.21 -8.85 19.51
C GLU A 240 25.30 -10.38 19.66
N MET A 241 25.86 -11.07 18.64
CA MET A 241 26.13 -12.52 18.72
C MET A 241 27.11 -12.88 19.86
N GLN A 242 28.13 -12.06 20.06
CA GLN A 242 29.10 -12.25 21.17
C GLN A 242 28.48 -12.01 22.58
N ARG A 243 27.42 -11.19 22.66
CA ARG A 243 26.70 -10.89 23.89
C ARG A 243 25.57 -11.87 24.23
N GLY A 244 25.39 -12.95 23.41
CA GLY A 244 24.37 -13.96 23.68
C GLY A 244 22.95 -13.49 23.29
N GLY A 245 22.80 -12.42 22.49
CA GLY A 245 21.54 -11.94 21.96
C GLY A 245 20.95 -12.94 20.95
N LYS A 246 19.62 -13.00 20.86
CA LYS A 246 18.96 -13.80 19.82
C LYS A 246 19.32 -13.20 18.46
N PRO A 247 19.69 -14.05 17.47
CA PRO A 247 20.00 -13.55 16.14
C PRO A 247 18.76 -12.87 15.54
N ARG A 248 18.90 -11.60 15.14
CA ARG A 248 17.85 -10.88 14.41
C ARG A 248 17.61 -11.58 13.06
N LYS A 249 16.37 -11.64 12.61
CA LYS A 249 16.06 -12.14 11.29
C LYS A 249 16.80 -11.32 10.25
N LYS A 250 17.53 -11.99 9.37
CA LYS A 250 18.34 -11.34 8.33
C LYS A 250 17.55 -11.06 7.04
N SER A 251 16.39 -11.64 6.90
CA SER A 251 15.52 -11.49 5.73
C SER A 251 14.07 -11.42 6.13
N ILE A 252 13.25 -10.84 5.25
CA ILE A 252 11.79 -10.77 5.36
C ILE A 252 11.18 -11.35 4.09
N ASN A 253 10.15 -12.18 4.24
CA ASN A 253 9.39 -12.72 3.12
C ASN A 253 8.23 -11.79 2.75
N THR A 254 8.05 -11.52 1.44
CA THR A 254 7.05 -10.58 0.94
C THR A 254 5.69 -11.21 0.67
N ARG A 255 5.49 -12.50 0.94
CA ARG A 255 4.27 -13.25 0.63
C ARG A 255 2.99 -12.58 1.12
N HIS A 256 2.99 -12.10 2.36
CA HIS A 256 1.81 -11.50 3.00
C HIS A 256 1.82 -9.97 2.99
N ILE A 257 2.82 -9.34 2.40
CA ILE A 257 2.84 -7.88 2.20
C ILE A 257 1.86 -7.54 1.07
N LEU A 258 0.91 -6.65 1.34
CA LEU A 258 -0.01 -6.17 0.33
C LEU A 258 0.59 -4.97 -0.41
N PHE A 259 0.71 -5.08 -1.73
CA PHE A 259 1.14 -3.99 -2.57
C PHE A 259 -0.05 -3.28 -3.21
N ILE A 260 -0.07 -1.97 -3.07
CA ILE A 260 -1.08 -1.10 -3.67
C ILE A 260 -0.33 -0.05 -4.46
N VAL A 261 -0.56 0.01 -5.76
CA VAL A 261 0.07 1.00 -6.64
C VAL A 261 -0.97 1.98 -7.15
N SER A 262 -0.57 3.23 -7.38
CA SER A 262 -1.47 4.25 -7.93
C SER A 262 -0.81 5.13 -8.96
N GLY A 263 -1.60 5.66 -9.89
CA GLY A 263 -1.15 6.61 -10.90
C GLY A 263 -2.28 7.45 -11.44
N ALA A 264 -1.93 8.60 -12.01
CA ALA A 264 -2.89 9.48 -12.67
C ALA A 264 -3.32 8.93 -14.03
N PHE A 265 -2.39 8.37 -14.80
CA PHE A 265 -2.64 7.81 -16.13
C PHE A 265 -3.35 8.82 -17.06
N ASP A 266 -2.89 10.08 -17.09
CA ASP A 266 -3.57 11.22 -17.69
C ASP A 266 -4.01 11.00 -19.15
N LYS A 267 -3.23 10.26 -19.96
CA LYS A 267 -3.55 10.00 -21.37
C LYS A 267 -4.39 8.76 -21.58
N LEU A 268 -4.51 7.91 -20.58
CA LEU A 268 -5.18 6.60 -20.68
C LEU A 268 -6.68 6.76 -20.92
N GLY A 269 -7.32 7.72 -20.25
CA GLY A 269 -8.74 8.01 -20.41
C GLY A 269 -9.13 8.33 -21.85
N GLY A 270 -8.34 9.18 -22.51
CA GLY A 270 -8.55 9.52 -23.92
C GLY A 270 -8.38 8.33 -24.88
N THR A 271 -7.44 7.43 -24.59
CA THR A 271 -7.24 6.18 -25.36
C THR A 271 -8.45 5.24 -25.19
N ILE A 272 -8.92 5.06 -23.95
CA ILE A 272 -10.10 4.24 -23.66
C ILE A 272 -11.34 4.83 -24.33
N LYS A 273 -11.53 6.15 -24.26
CA LYS A 273 -12.62 6.86 -24.95
C LYS A 273 -12.63 6.54 -26.43
N LYS A 274 -11.49 6.66 -27.11
CA LYS A 274 -11.36 6.30 -28.55
C LYS A 274 -11.72 4.86 -28.81
N ARG A 275 -11.25 3.90 -28.01
CA ARG A 275 -11.57 2.47 -28.11
C ARG A 275 -13.08 2.21 -27.98
N LEU A 276 -13.73 2.84 -27.01
CA LEU A 276 -15.18 2.66 -26.81
C LEU A 276 -16.01 3.27 -27.95
N LEU A 277 -15.60 4.45 -28.44
CA LEU A 277 -16.28 5.11 -29.55
C LEU A 277 -16.08 4.36 -30.89
N SER A 278 -14.87 3.82 -31.13
CA SER A 278 -14.60 3.04 -32.36
C SER A 278 -15.43 1.75 -32.44
N ASN A 279 -15.79 1.16 -31.29
CA ASN A 279 -16.63 -0.02 -31.23
C ASN A 279 -18.14 0.29 -31.45
N GLN A 280 -18.53 1.58 -31.50
CA GLN A 280 -19.91 2.02 -31.73
C GLN A 280 -20.19 2.37 -33.19
N ILE A 281 -19.30 2.06 -34.13
CA ILE A 281 -19.52 2.26 -35.57
C ILE A 281 -20.54 1.25 -36.04
N GLY A 282 -21.82 1.62 -36.00
CA GLY A 282 -22.97 0.86 -36.49
C GLY A 282 -24.25 1.72 -36.51
N PHE A 283 -25.22 1.36 -37.31
CA PHE A 283 -26.55 2.01 -37.42
C PHE A 283 -27.22 2.02 -36.03
N GLY A 284 -27.17 3.16 -35.33
CA GLY A 284 -27.74 3.31 -33.98
C GLY A 284 -26.91 4.13 -33.01
N ALA A 285 -25.83 4.77 -33.45
CA ALA A 285 -25.05 5.68 -32.61
C ALA A 285 -25.86 6.94 -32.26
N SER A 286 -26.78 6.84 -31.30
CA SER A 286 -27.38 7.99 -30.63
C SER A 286 -26.22 8.65 -29.82
N GLY A 287 -25.81 9.83 -30.28
CA GLY A 287 -24.70 10.62 -29.75
C GLY A 287 -24.90 11.05 -28.29
N GLY A 288 -24.48 10.24 -27.37
CA GLY A 288 -24.57 10.48 -25.94
C GLY A 288 -23.24 10.41 -25.20
N GLY A 289 -22.08 10.37 -25.88
CA GLY A 289 -20.80 10.14 -25.25
C GLY A 289 -19.74 11.26 -25.35
N GLY A 290 -20.10 12.46 -25.76
CA GLY A 290 -19.14 13.51 -26.15
C GLY A 290 -18.54 14.36 -25.02
N ASP A 291 -19.24 14.57 -23.92
CA ASP A 291 -18.92 15.61 -22.93
C ASP A 291 -18.33 15.13 -21.60
N ALA A 292 -18.24 13.83 -21.36
CA ALA A 292 -17.64 13.34 -20.12
C ALA A 292 -16.11 13.55 -20.15
N PRO A 293 -15.52 14.00 -19.04
CA PRO A 293 -14.07 14.16 -18.92
C PRO A 293 -13.35 12.82 -19.12
N ASP A 294 -12.17 12.85 -19.68
CA ASP A 294 -11.39 11.64 -19.99
C ASP A 294 -11.13 10.77 -18.75
N SER A 295 -11.06 11.37 -17.57
CA SER A 295 -10.93 10.65 -16.29
C SER A 295 -12.08 9.67 -16.02
N ASP A 296 -13.28 9.94 -16.50
CA ASP A 296 -14.45 9.08 -16.27
C ASP A 296 -14.36 7.76 -17.05
N TYR A 297 -13.57 7.76 -18.13
CA TYR A 297 -13.34 6.56 -18.93
C TYR A 297 -12.35 5.59 -18.26
N LEU A 298 -11.57 6.03 -17.25
CA LEU A 298 -10.64 5.16 -16.53
C LEU A 298 -11.33 3.97 -15.86
N ARG A 299 -12.60 4.08 -15.52
CA ARG A 299 -13.41 2.95 -14.98
C ARG A 299 -13.54 1.78 -15.96
N HIS A 300 -13.29 2.01 -17.25
CA HIS A 300 -13.34 1.01 -18.31
C HIS A 300 -11.96 0.51 -18.73
N ALA A 301 -10.92 0.79 -17.93
CA ALA A 301 -9.56 0.37 -18.20
C ALA A 301 -9.43 -1.15 -18.18
N GLN A 302 -8.84 -1.69 -19.23
CA GLN A 302 -8.52 -3.11 -19.40
C GLN A 302 -6.99 -3.30 -19.27
N SER A 303 -6.55 -4.56 -19.08
CA SER A 303 -5.13 -4.88 -19.05
C SER A 303 -4.39 -4.36 -20.28
N ARG A 304 -5.00 -4.53 -21.45
CA ARG A 304 -4.42 -4.09 -22.72
C ARG A 304 -4.19 -2.59 -22.76
N ASP A 305 -5.15 -1.79 -22.29
CA ASP A 305 -5.00 -0.32 -22.28
C ASP A 305 -3.79 0.12 -21.43
N ILE A 306 -3.55 -0.56 -20.30
CA ILE A 306 -2.45 -0.28 -19.38
C ILE A 306 -1.11 -0.73 -19.98
N ILE A 307 -1.10 -1.87 -20.68
CA ILE A 307 0.07 -2.37 -21.41
C ILE A 307 0.40 -1.44 -22.58
N ASP A 308 -0.60 -1.04 -23.36
CA ASP A 308 -0.44 -0.11 -24.49
C ASP A 308 0.01 1.29 -24.00
N TYR A 309 -0.29 1.65 -22.75
CA TYR A 309 0.22 2.86 -22.09
C TYR A 309 1.73 2.79 -21.81
N GLY A 310 2.33 1.60 -21.75
CA GLY A 310 3.77 1.39 -21.53
C GLY A 310 4.12 0.61 -20.26
N MET A 311 3.14 -0.04 -19.65
CA MET A 311 3.40 -0.91 -18.50
C MET A 311 3.73 -2.34 -18.98
N GLU A 312 4.66 -2.99 -18.29
CA GLU A 312 5.05 -4.37 -18.60
C GLU A 312 3.89 -5.34 -18.38
N PRO A 313 3.62 -6.26 -19.31
CA PRO A 313 2.50 -7.20 -19.22
C PRO A 313 2.50 -8.04 -17.94
N GLU A 314 3.69 -8.50 -17.52
CA GLU A 314 3.86 -9.32 -16.33
C GLU A 314 3.54 -8.51 -15.06
N PHE A 315 3.99 -7.26 -15.00
CA PHE A 315 3.66 -6.35 -13.90
C PHE A 315 2.16 -6.09 -13.80
N VAL A 316 1.50 -5.83 -14.94
CA VAL A 316 0.04 -5.65 -15.02
C VAL A 316 -0.71 -6.92 -14.61
N GLY A 317 -0.16 -8.09 -14.91
CA GLY A 317 -0.70 -9.39 -14.52
C GLY A 317 -0.69 -9.62 -13.00
N ARG A 318 0.20 -8.96 -12.25
CA ARG A 318 0.27 -9.04 -10.77
C ARG A 318 -0.59 -8.01 -10.07
N LEU A 319 -1.39 -7.24 -10.81
CA LEU A 319 -2.36 -6.26 -10.33
C LEU A 319 -3.78 -6.68 -10.73
N PRO A 320 -4.30 -7.77 -10.13
CA PRO A 320 -5.62 -8.30 -10.51
C PRO A 320 -6.76 -7.37 -10.11
N VAL A 321 -6.61 -6.63 -9.01
CA VAL A 321 -7.62 -5.69 -8.52
C VAL A 321 -7.33 -4.31 -9.10
N ARG A 322 -8.26 -3.79 -9.91
CA ARG A 322 -8.13 -2.48 -10.53
C ARG A 322 -9.38 -1.66 -10.28
N VAL A 323 -9.18 -0.41 -9.92
CA VAL A 323 -10.29 0.50 -9.67
C VAL A 323 -9.91 1.94 -10.01
N ALA A 324 -10.85 2.66 -10.61
CA ALA A 324 -10.71 4.07 -10.89
C ALA A 324 -11.31 4.93 -9.77
N CYS A 325 -10.54 5.93 -9.35
CA CYS A 325 -11.02 7.01 -8.52
C CYS A 325 -11.57 8.13 -9.41
N GLN A 326 -12.71 8.66 -9.05
CA GLN A 326 -13.39 9.73 -9.78
C GLN A 326 -12.80 11.09 -9.45
N SER A 327 -12.90 12.03 -10.39
CA SER A 327 -12.63 13.45 -10.13
C SER A 327 -13.62 13.98 -9.10
N LEU A 328 -13.16 14.88 -8.22
CA LEU A 328 -14.01 15.60 -7.30
C LEU A 328 -14.62 16.81 -8.01
N THR A 329 -15.89 17.09 -7.74
CA THR A 329 -16.59 18.30 -8.18
C THR A 329 -16.43 19.43 -7.17
N ALA A 330 -16.81 20.65 -7.52
CA ALA A 330 -16.81 21.77 -6.57
C ALA A 330 -17.73 21.48 -5.38
N ASP A 331 -18.90 20.88 -5.62
CA ASP A 331 -19.86 20.51 -4.58
C ASP A 331 -19.33 19.43 -3.62
N ASP A 332 -18.36 18.62 -4.05
CA ASP A 332 -17.72 17.64 -3.18
C ASP A 332 -16.72 18.26 -2.21
N LEU A 333 -16.31 19.51 -2.47
CA LEU A 333 -15.28 20.22 -1.70
C LEU A 333 -15.87 21.25 -0.71
N GLU A 334 -17.18 21.55 -0.81
CA GLU A 334 -17.95 22.35 0.14
C GLU A 334 -18.49 21.50 1.31
#